data_3a813933b66d83c4065d6fede5e00b1f
#
_entry.id   3a813933b66d83c4065d6fede5e00b1f
#
_cell.length_a   1.000
_cell.length_b   1.000
_cell.length_c   1.000
_cell.angle_alpha   90.00
_cell.angle_beta   90.00
_cell.angle_gamma   90.00
#
_symmetry.space_group_name_H-M   'P 1'
#
loop_
_entity.id
_entity.type
_entity.pdbx_description
1 polymer ?
#
loop_
_entity_poly.entity_id
_entity_poly.type
_entity_poly.pdbx_seq_one_letter_code
_entity_poly.pdbx_strand_id
1 'polypeptide(L)'
;MIAAIQGRSQITTWLLAVARNKALSARRRRSTEELDEEAVAAIEDTGNNPEVTIQNQQTSAILLNCLAQLSPPHREVIDLVYYHEKSIDEVAEITGVPQNTVKTRMFYARKRIAELMSAEGIDRAIV
;
A
#
# COMPACT_ATOMS: atom_id res chain seq x y z
N MET A 1 -24.19 -12.67 2.44
CA MET A 1 -24.01 -13.30 2.76
C MET A 1 -23.28 -14.47 2.40
N ILE A 2 -23.74 -15.29 1.80
CA ILE A 2 -23.08 -16.37 1.48
C ILE A 2 -21.87 -16.11 0.74
N ALA A 3 -21.88 -15.16 -0.06
CA ALA A 3 -20.76 -14.83 -0.77
C ALA A 3 -19.63 -14.55 0.12
N ALA A 4 -19.91 -14.01 1.22
CA ALA A 4 -18.88 -13.68 2.13
C ALA A 4 -18.18 -14.90 2.60
N ILE A 5 -18.83 -15.98 2.62
CA ILE A 5 -18.23 -17.10 3.10
C ILE A 5 -17.35 -17.68 2.10
N GLN A 6 -17.63 -17.50 0.87
CA GLN A 6 -16.86 -18.06 -0.03
C GLN A 6 -15.53 -17.67 -0.01
N GLY A 7 -15.12 -16.65 0.41
CA GLY A 7 -13.85 -16.34 0.42
C GLY A 7 -13.38 -15.61 1.52
N ARG A 8 -12.34 -15.96 2.16
CA ARG A 8 -11.81 -15.22 3.15
C ARG A 8 -11.50 -13.93 2.59
N SER A 9 -11.24 -13.78 1.27
CA SER A 9 -10.88 -12.52 0.71
C SER A 9 -12.01 -11.54 0.82
N GLN A 10 -13.23 -11.97 0.85
CA GLN A 10 -14.30 -11.03 1.01
C GLN A 10 -14.36 -10.45 2.38
N ILE A 11 -14.04 -11.22 3.39
CA ILE A 11 -14.02 -10.71 4.75
C ILE A 11 -12.89 -9.75 4.93
N THR A 12 -11.72 -10.06 4.40
CA THR A 12 -10.59 -9.16 4.56
C THR A 12 -10.81 -7.91 3.73
N THR A 13 -11.52 -8.00 2.60
CA THR A 13 -11.82 -6.83 1.80
C THR A 13 -12.72 -5.89 2.61
N TRP A 14 -13.70 -6.43 3.29
CA TRP A 14 -14.58 -5.62 4.09
C TRP A 14 -13.81 -4.98 5.23
N LEU A 15 -12.95 -5.75 5.89
CA LEU A 15 -12.17 -5.21 6.99
C LEU A 15 -11.23 -4.12 6.52
N LEU A 16 -10.63 -4.27 5.36
CA LEU A 16 -9.76 -3.25 4.84
C LEU A 16 -10.53 -1.98 4.49
N ALA A 17 -11.74 -2.13 4.00
CA ALA A 17 -12.54 -0.96 3.70
C ALA A 17 -12.91 -0.22 4.97
N VAL A 18 -13.25 -0.94 6.01
CA VAL A 18 -13.58 -0.33 7.28
C VAL A 18 -12.35 0.35 7.87
N ALA A 19 -11.21 -0.33 7.83
CA ALA A 19 -10.01 0.24 8.38
C ALA A 19 -9.60 1.50 7.62
N ARG A 20 -9.77 1.47 6.32
CA ARG A 20 -9.43 2.62 5.51
C ARG A 20 -10.31 3.81 5.88
N ASN A 21 -11.59 3.57 6.02
CA ASN A 21 -12.49 4.65 6.37
C ASN A 21 -12.20 5.21 7.74
N LYS A 22 -11.84 4.37 8.67
CA LYS A 22 -11.51 4.84 9.99
C LYS A 22 -10.21 5.62 9.96
N ALA A 23 -9.25 5.20 9.19
CA ALA A 23 -7.99 5.91 9.10
C ALA A 23 -8.19 7.28 8.47
N LEU A 24 -9.03 7.36 7.46
CA LEU A 24 -9.27 8.63 6.82
C LEU A 24 -10.02 9.58 7.75
N SER A 25 -10.92 9.04 8.54
CA SER A 25 -11.62 9.87 9.50
C SER A 25 -10.66 10.39 10.54
N ALA A 26 -9.77 9.55 11.00
CA ALA A 26 -8.82 9.96 12.00
C ALA A 26 -7.90 11.02 11.43
N ARG A 27 -7.50 10.87 10.18
CA ARG A 27 -6.66 11.85 9.58
C ARG A 27 -7.35 13.18 9.47
N ARG A 28 -8.60 13.19 9.13
CA ARG A 28 -9.35 14.42 9.05
C ARG A 28 -9.44 15.07 10.40
N ARG A 29 -9.65 14.30 11.44
CA ARG A 29 -9.74 14.87 12.75
C ARG A 29 -8.41 15.43 13.18
N ARG A 30 -7.33 14.74 12.91
CA ARG A 30 -6.05 15.21 13.31
C ARG A 30 -5.68 16.49 12.61
N SER A 31 -6.03 16.60 11.36
CA SER A 31 -5.77 17.79 10.65
C SER A 31 -6.46 18.95 11.28
N THR A 32 -7.62 18.75 11.81
CA THR A 32 -8.35 19.83 12.44
C THR A 32 -7.82 20.15 13.78
N GLU A 33 -7.40 19.21 14.52
CA GLU A 33 -6.98 19.44 15.84
C GLU A 33 -5.55 19.69 16.03
N GLU A 34 -4.79 19.93 15.12
CA GLU A 34 -3.47 20.17 15.36
C GLU A 34 -2.75 19.02 15.84
N LEU A 35 -2.45 18.08 15.19
CA LEU A 35 -1.81 16.98 15.52
C LEU A 35 -0.67 16.94 16.36
N ASP A 36 -0.61 15.95 17.12
CA ASP A 36 0.48 15.70 17.95
C ASP A 36 1.34 14.76 17.18
N GLU A 37 2.42 15.13 16.67
CA GLU A 37 3.17 14.31 15.91
C GLU A 37 3.85 13.18 16.50
N GLU A 38 3.99 13.20 17.77
CA GLU A 38 4.66 12.15 18.41
C GLU A 38 4.00 10.85 18.24
N ALA A 39 2.74 10.84 18.05
CA ALA A 39 2.01 9.62 18.00
C ALA A 39 2.39 8.84 16.79
N VAL A 40 2.92 9.46 15.83
CA VAL A 40 3.17 8.77 14.66
C VAL A 40 4.43 7.97 14.68
N ALA A 41 5.31 8.34 15.48
CA ALA A 41 6.56 7.71 15.50
C ALA A 41 6.60 6.40 16.14
N ALA A 42 5.59 6.01 16.69
CA ALA A 42 5.65 4.85 17.48
C ALA A 42 5.72 3.55 16.77
N ILE A 43 5.35 3.50 15.58
CA ILE A 43 5.31 2.25 14.97
C ILE A 43 6.61 1.88 14.39
N GLU A 44 7.18 0.83 14.83
CA GLU A 44 8.40 0.41 14.39
C GLU A 44 8.37 -1.00 14.06
N ASP A 45 8.76 -1.40 12.99
CA ASP A 45 8.72 -2.73 12.60
C ASP A 45 9.91 -3.45 13.08
N THR A 46 9.75 -4.27 14.01
CA THR A 46 10.84 -4.96 14.52
C THR A 46 10.84 -6.35 14.07
N GLY A 47 10.09 -6.68 13.11
CA GLY A 47 10.03 -8.03 12.71
C GLY A 47 11.14 -8.50 11.86
N ASN A 48 12.11 -7.74 11.64
CA ASN A 48 13.15 -8.15 10.83
C ASN A 48 13.94 -9.26 11.30
N ASN A 49 14.16 -10.21 10.49
CA ASN A 49 14.97 -11.31 10.82
C ASN A 49 16.38 -10.96 10.50
N PRO A 50 17.24 -11.00 11.43
CA PRO A 50 18.62 -10.63 11.19
C PRO A 50 19.29 -11.49 10.17
N GLU A 51 18.71 -12.62 9.88
CA GLU A 51 19.32 -13.43 8.96
C GLU A 51 19.05 -13.03 7.55
N VAL A 52 18.20 -12.11 7.31
CA VAL A 52 17.91 -11.64 6.01
C VAL A 52 19.18 -11.03 5.51
N THR A 53 19.64 -11.36 4.36
CA THR A 53 20.92 -10.93 3.92
C THR A 53 20.95 -9.45 3.70
N ILE A 54 22.10 -8.88 3.75
CA ILE A 54 22.26 -7.49 3.56
C ILE A 54 21.79 -7.08 2.20
N GLN A 55 21.97 -7.93 1.20
CA GLN A 55 21.51 -7.64 -0.10
C GLN A 55 20.02 -7.46 -0.13
N ASN A 56 19.28 -8.29 0.55
CA ASN A 56 17.85 -8.15 0.60
C ASN A 56 17.48 -6.89 1.35
N GLN A 57 18.21 -6.53 2.35
CA GLN A 57 17.90 -5.34 3.08
C GLN A 57 18.11 -4.11 2.22
N GLN A 58 19.12 -4.09 1.40
CA GLN A 58 19.34 -2.96 0.56
C GLN A 58 18.24 -2.84 -0.47
N THR A 59 17.83 -3.92 -1.07
CA THR A 59 16.77 -3.89 -2.05
C THR A 59 15.47 -3.47 -1.41
N SER A 60 15.22 -3.95 -0.21
CA SER A 60 14.00 -3.58 0.48
C SER A 60 13.99 -2.11 0.80
N ALA A 61 15.11 -1.58 1.22
CA ALA A 61 15.18 -0.18 1.56
C ALA A 61 14.94 0.69 0.33
N ILE A 62 15.49 0.30 -0.80
CA ILE A 62 15.30 1.05 -2.01
C ILE A 62 13.84 0.99 -2.43
N LEU A 63 13.23 -0.17 -2.35
CA LEU A 63 11.86 -0.29 -2.72
C LEU A 63 10.96 0.54 -1.82
N LEU A 64 11.19 0.50 -0.53
CA LEU A 64 10.39 1.28 0.39
C LEU A 64 10.54 2.77 0.11
N ASN A 65 11.74 3.19 -0.25
CA ASN A 65 11.96 4.57 -0.55
C ASN A 65 11.21 4.95 -1.83
N CYS A 66 11.18 4.07 -2.81
CA CYS A 66 10.45 4.33 -4.02
C CYS A 66 8.96 4.40 -3.75
N LEU A 67 8.46 3.49 -2.92
CA LEU A 67 7.06 3.52 -2.60
C LEU A 67 6.69 4.80 -1.87
N ALA A 68 7.57 5.27 -1.05
CA ALA A 68 7.28 6.50 -0.32
C ALA A 68 7.20 7.71 -1.23
N GLN A 69 7.77 7.62 -2.42
CA GLN A 69 7.72 8.72 -3.33
C GLN A 69 6.48 8.69 -4.22
N LEU A 70 5.68 7.66 -4.14
CA LEU A 70 4.47 7.62 -4.92
C LEU A 70 3.41 8.47 -4.24
N SER A 71 2.47 8.96 -5.02
CA SER A 71 1.38 9.71 -4.42
C SER A 71 0.55 8.74 -3.60
N PRO A 72 -0.17 9.21 -2.63
CA PRO A 72 -0.95 8.32 -1.77
C PRO A 72 -1.89 7.38 -2.52
N PRO A 73 -2.63 7.84 -3.51
CA PRO A 73 -3.52 6.90 -4.21
C PRO A 73 -2.75 5.81 -4.94
N HIS A 74 -1.59 6.12 -5.47
CA HIS A 74 -0.82 5.14 -6.20
C HIS A 74 -0.19 4.15 -5.22
N ARG A 75 0.27 4.64 -4.08
CA ARG A 75 0.87 3.78 -3.10
C ARG A 75 -0.17 2.82 -2.55
N GLU A 76 -1.38 3.33 -2.37
CA GLU A 76 -2.44 2.52 -1.80
C GLU A 76 -2.78 1.34 -2.71
N VAL A 77 -2.92 1.56 -4.02
CA VAL A 77 -3.29 0.45 -4.88
C VAL A 77 -2.16 -0.57 -4.98
N ILE A 78 -0.92 -0.13 -4.94
CA ILE A 78 0.20 -1.05 -4.96
C ILE A 78 0.16 -1.92 -3.69
N ASP A 79 -0.09 -1.30 -2.56
CA ASP A 79 -0.14 -2.01 -1.31
C ASP A 79 -1.27 -3.03 -1.32
N LEU A 80 -2.43 -2.64 -1.77
CA LEU A 80 -3.56 -3.54 -1.76
C LEU A 80 -3.39 -4.71 -2.72
N VAL A 81 -2.84 -4.45 -3.86
CA VAL A 81 -2.69 -5.51 -4.84
C VAL A 81 -1.54 -6.44 -4.50
N TYR A 82 -0.40 -5.90 -4.12
CA TYR A 82 0.75 -6.74 -3.91
C TYR A 82 0.96 -7.23 -2.50
N TYR A 83 0.70 -6.42 -1.53
CA TYR A 83 0.90 -6.86 -0.17
C TYR A 83 -0.31 -7.63 0.34
N HIS A 84 -1.49 -7.12 0.08
CA HIS A 84 -2.72 -7.75 0.54
C HIS A 84 -3.32 -8.70 -0.49
N GLU A 85 -2.72 -8.77 -1.66
CA GLU A 85 -3.14 -9.71 -2.69
C GLU A 85 -4.59 -9.55 -3.09
N LYS A 86 -5.05 -8.33 -3.22
CA LYS A 86 -6.42 -8.08 -3.62
C LYS A 86 -6.55 -7.93 -5.12
N SER A 87 -7.67 -8.34 -5.65
CA SER A 87 -7.93 -8.20 -7.07
C SER A 87 -8.34 -6.76 -7.36
N ILE A 88 -8.37 -6.40 -8.61
CA ILE A 88 -8.78 -5.06 -9.02
C ILE A 88 -10.20 -4.78 -8.54
N ASP A 89 -11.06 -5.77 -8.62
CA ASP A 89 -12.43 -5.62 -8.18
C ASP A 89 -12.46 -5.34 -6.69
N GLU A 90 -11.68 -6.07 -5.92
CA GLU A 90 -11.66 -5.86 -4.49
C GLU A 90 -11.04 -4.53 -4.13
N VAL A 91 -10.02 -4.11 -4.85
CA VAL A 91 -9.42 -2.81 -4.57
C VAL A 91 -10.42 -1.71 -4.86
N ALA A 92 -11.20 -1.86 -5.91
CA ALA A 92 -12.23 -0.88 -6.22
C ALA A 92 -13.22 -0.78 -5.08
N GLU A 93 -13.56 -1.92 -4.51
CA GLU A 93 -14.50 -1.92 -3.42
C GLU A 93 -13.90 -1.30 -2.18
N ILE A 94 -12.66 -1.60 -1.88
CA ILE A 94 -12.03 -1.04 -0.69
C ILE A 94 -11.85 0.45 -0.81
N THR A 95 -11.44 0.94 -1.98
CA THR A 95 -11.13 2.35 -2.12
C THR A 95 -12.32 3.18 -2.55
N GLY A 96 -13.35 2.53 -3.02
CA GLY A 96 -14.54 3.29 -3.43
C GLY A 96 -14.40 3.96 -4.77
N VAL A 97 -13.47 3.54 -5.60
CA VAL A 97 -13.33 4.14 -6.93
C VAL A 97 -13.60 3.07 -7.97
N PRO A 98 -13.92 3.46 -9.18
CA PRO A 98 -14.21 2.48 -10.22
C PRO A 98 -13.02 1.61 -10.57
N GLN A 99 -13.27 0.44 -11.07
CA GLN A 99 -12.20 -0.46 -11.45
C GLN A 99 -11.28 0.16 -12.48
N ASN A 100 -11.81 0.92 -13.39
CA ASN A 100 -10.96 1.55 -14.38
C ASN A 100 -9.98 2.51 -13.73
N THR A 101 -10.39 3.19 -12.69
CA THR A 101 -9.52 4.07 -11.96
C THR A 101 -8.42 3.29 -11.26
N VAL A 102 -8.78 2.13 -10.71
CA VAL A 102 -7.80 1.28 -10.06
C VAL A 102 -6.76 0.84 -11.09
N LYS A 103 -7.21 0.44 -12.27
CA LYS A 103 -6.30 -0.02 -13.29
C LYS A 103 -5.37 1.09 -13.73
N THR A 104 -5.89 2.28 -13.88
CA THR A 104 -5.08 3.41 -14.28
C THR A 104 -4.06 3.74 -13.21
N ARG A 105 -4.47 3.71 -11.96
CA ARG A 105 -3.55 3.98 -10.88
C ARG A 105 -2.45 2.93 -10.82
N MET A 106 -2.81 1.67 -11.07
CA MET A 106 -1.82 0.61 -11.07
C MET A 106 -0.82 0.81 -12.19
N PHE A 107 -1.30 1.21 -13.35
CA PHE A 107 -0.43 1.41 -14.49
C PHE A 107 0.59 2.51 -14.19
N TYR A 108 0.13 3.63 -13.71
CA TYR A 108 1.05 4.74 -13.45
C TYR A 108 1.92 4.49 -12.22
N ALA A 109 1.39 3.77 -11.23
CA ALA A 109 2.20 3.46 -10.07
C ALA A 109 3.35 2.54 -10.46
N ARG A 110 3.08 1.54 -11.28
CA ARG A 110 4.14 0.66 -11.71
C ARG A 110 5.14 1.38 -12.56
N LYS A 111 4.67 2.25 -13.42
CA LYS A 111 5.55 2.99 -14.27
C LYS A 111 6.47 3.86 -13.45
N ARG A 112 5.92 4.51 -12.44
CA ARG A 112 6.72 5.38 -11.61
C ARG A 112 7.74 4.59 -10.80
N ILE A 113 7.36 3.44 -10.29
CA ILE A 113 8.27 2.62 -9.53
C ILE A 113 9.42 2.17 -10.43
N ALA A 114 9.10 1.77 -11.65
CA ALA A 114 10.14 1.33 -12.56
C ALA A 114 11.11 2.46 -12.85
N GLU A 115 10.61 3.67 -13.00
CA GLU A 115 11.48 4.81 -13.23
C GLU A 115 12.37 5.06 -12.03
N LEU A 116 11.80 4.98 -10.85
CA LEU A 116 12.58 5.25 -9.65
C LEU A 116 13.61 4.16 -9.40
N MET A 117 13.25 2.92 -9.65
CA MET A 117 14.19 1.83 -9.45
C MET A 117 15.31 1.88 -10.48
N SER A 118 14.99 2.29 -11.67
CA SER A 118 15.98 2.40 -12.68
C SER A 118 16.98 3.48 -12.32
N ALA A 119 16.51 4.54 -11.75
CA ALA A 119 17.37 5.60 -11.31
C ALA A 119 18.31 5.14 -10.22
N GLU A 120 17.92 4.11 -9.48
CA GLU A 120 18.79 3.59 -8.46
C GLU A 120 19.66 2.46 -9.01
N GLY A 121 19.60 2.19 -10.26
CA GLY A 121 20.43 1.17 -10.83
C GLY A 121 19.83 -0.20 -10.87
N ILE A 122 18.59 -0.35 -10.49
CA ILE A 122 17.94 -1.63 -10.48
C ILE A 122 16.96 -1.66 -11.58
N ASP A 123 17.20 -2.26 -12.71
CA ASP A 123 16.41 -2.21 -13.76
C ASP A 123 15.67 -3.35 -14.01
N ARG A 124 15.50 -4.29 -13.98
CA ARG A 124 14.71 -5.32 -14.30
C ARG A 124 14.06 -5.96 -13.25
N ALA A 125 14.37 -5.69 -12.10
CA ALA A 125 13.83 -6.38 -10.98
C ALA A 125 12.40 -6.27 -10.79
N ILE A 126 11.79 -5.30 -11.25
CA ILE A 126 10.45 -5.09 -10.94
C ILE A 126 9.53 -5.55 -11.93
N VAL A 127 9.96 -5.86 -13.02
CA VAL A 127 9.07 -6.24 -13.98
C VAL A 127 8.49 -7.51 -13.80
#